data_9d288c0c55af939790c297ba8e9604ac
#
_entry.id   9d288c0c55af939790c297ba8e9604ac
#
_cell.length_a   1.000
_cell.length_b   1.000
_cell.length_c   1.000
_cell.angle_alpha   90.00
_cell.angle_beta   90.00
_cell.angle_gamma   90.00
#
_symmetry.space_group_name_H-M   'P 1'
#
loop_
_entity.id
_entity.type
_entity.pdbx_description
1 polymer ?
#
loop_
_entity_poly.entity_id
_entity_poly.type
_entity_poly.pdbx_seq_one_letter_code
_entity_poly.pdbx_strand_id
1 'polypeptide(L)'
;MIQPASVMLGCDPEAFLMKGGRVIGAEKVIPERGLLTGNVQRVVLDGVQFELHTRPASTPTGVVSELASAFAALKCHLAGIEHVDVSFRSVVDIDREELDSLSEKARVLGCEPSRNLYGMTEINIDGTQYLKRSGGGHVQLGLTDPIYNRYSDVDNRVDLVALMDVLVGNTCVMLDRDLGAPERRLNYGRVGEYRLPPHGLEYRT
;
A
#
# COMPACT_ATOMS: atom_id res chain seq x y z
N MET A 1 0.45 -29.89 22.42
CA MET A 1 1.49 -29.54 21.43
C MET A 1 1.40 -28.02 21.21
N ILE A 2 2.47 -27.29 21.52
CA ILE A 2 2.56 -25.86 21.22
C ILE A 2 2.74 -25.78 19.69
N GLN A 3 1.79 -25.18 18.96
CA GLN A 3 2.01 -24.90 17.55
C GLN A 3 3.23 -23.99 17.41
N PRO A 4 4.15 -24.29 16.48
CA PRO A 4 5.27 -23.39 16.25
C PRO A 4 4.74 -22.01 15.89
N ALA A 5 5.30 -20.99 16.51
CA ALA A 5 5.01 -19.61 16.17
C ALA A 5 5.30 -19.39 14.68
N SER A 6 4.32 -18.92 13.91
CA SER A 6 4.48 -18.66 12.50
C SER A 6 4.21 -17.20 12.19
N VAL A 7 5.05 -16.64 11.34
CA VAL A 7 4.85 -15.31 10.76
C VAL A 7 4.42 -15.51 9.32
N MET A 8 3.32 -14.86 8.96
CA MET A 8 2.86 -14.76 7.58
C MET A 8 3.24 -13.39 7.02
N LEU A 9 3.58 -13.36 5.76
CA LEU A 9 4.01 -12.17 5.06
C LEU A 9 2.98 -11.79 3.99
N GLY A 10 2.78 -10.51 3.78
CA GLY A 10 1.98 -9.96 2.69
C GLY A 10 2.50 -8.59 2.29
N CYS A 11 2.01 -8.08 1.18
CA CYS A 11 2.22 -6.71 0.76
C CYS A 11 1.05 -6.21 -0.10
N ASP A 12 0.92 -4.90 -0.15
CA ASP A 12 -0.13 -4.19 -0.87
C ASP A 12 0.43 -2.93 -1.57
N PRO A 13 1.33 -3.09 -2.56
CA PRO A 13 1.87 -1.95 -3.29
C PRO A 13 0.77 -1.19 -4.03
N GLU A 14 0.86 0.13 -3.94
CA GLU A 14 -0.04 1.10 -4.55
C GLU A 14 0.48 1.55 -5.90
N ALA A 15 -0.42 1.84 -6.84
CA ALA A 15 -0.06 2.36 -8.15
C ALA A 15 -1.17 3.20 -8.76
N PHE A 16 -0.82 3.95 -9.80
CA PHE A 16 -1.71 4.83 -10.53
C PHE A 16 -1.98 4.32 -11.95
N LEU A 17 -3.16 4.63 -12.47
CA LEU A 17 -3.45 4.47 -13.88
C LEU A 17 -3.15 5.77 -14.62
N MET A 18 -2.53 5.64 -15.78
CA MET A 18 -2.15 6.75 -16.65
C MET A 18 -2.81 6.60 -18.01
N LYS A 19 -3.31 7.70 -18.57
CA LYS A 19 -3.79 7.76 -19.95
C LYS A 19 -3.25 9.00 -20.64
N GLY A 20 -2.52 8.81 -21.73
CA GLY A 20 -1.88 9.92 -22.44
C GLY A 20 -0.91 10.72 -21.57
N GLY A 21 -0.22 10.06 -20.62
CA GLY A 21 0.72 10.68 -19.70
C GLY A 21 0.09 11.41 -18.50
N ARG A 22 -1.24 11.39 -18.35
CA ARG A 22 -1.98 12.00 -17.25
C ARG A 22 -2.55 10.92 -16.32
N VAL A 23 -2.65 11.24 -15.03
CA VAL A 23 -3.32 10.36 -14.05
C VAL A 23 -4.81 10.33 -14.34
N ILE A 24 -5.39 9.13 -14.29
CA ILE A 24 -6.83 8.91 -14.30
C ILE A 24 -7.23 8.16 -13.05
N GLY A 25 -8.41 8.46 -12.51
CA GLY A 25 -8.95 7.75 -11.34
C GLY A 25 -9.15 6.28 -11.64
N ALA A 26 -8.63 5.43 -10.75
CA ALA A 26 -8.67 3.98 -10.93
C ALA A 26 -10.11 3.44 -11.05
N GLU A 27 -11.09 4.10 -10.41
CA GLU A 27 -12.52 3.72 -10.49
C GLU A 27 -13.12 3.80 -11.90
N LYS A 28 -12.51 4.56 -12.82
CA LYS A 28 -12.94 4.65 -14.23
C LYS A 28 -12.59 3.40 -15.04
N VAL A 29 -11.68 2.58 -14.51
CA VAL A 29 -11.12 1.42 -15.21
C VAL A 29 -11.34 0.14 -14.40
N ILE A 30 -11.08 0.19 -13.09
CA ILE A 30 -11.20 -0.95 -12.19
C ILE A 30 -12.61 -0.95 -11.58
N PRO A 31 -13.37 -2.07 -11.65
CA PRO A 31 -14.69 -2.15 -11.05
C PRO A 31 -14.65 -1.93 -9.54
N GLU A 32 -15.72 -1.40 -8.94
CA GLU A 32 -15.82 -1.14 -7.49
C GLU A 32 -15.50 -2.36 -6.62
N ARG A 33 -15.90 -3.55 -7.07
CA ARG A 33 -15.55 -4.82 -6.41
C ARG A 33 -14.08 -5.20 -6.52
N GLY A 34 -13.26 -4.42 -7.23
CA GLY A 34 -11.89 -4.77 -7.58
C GLY A 34 -11.77 -5.87 -8.63
N LEU A 35 -10.55 -6.36 -8.83
CA LEU A 35 -10.28 -7.50 -9.71
C LEU A 35 -10.05 -8.76 -8.87
N LEU A 36 -10.63 -9.86 -9.30
CA LEU A 36 -10.63 -11.13 -8.60
C LEU A 36 -9.86 -12.19 -9.38
N THR A 37 -9.16 -13.08 -8.67
CA THR A 37 -8.69 -14.36 -9.20
C THR A 37 -9.40 -15.45 -8.40
N GLY A 38 -10.36 -16.15 -9.04
CA GLY A 38 -11.33 -16.95 -8.31
C GLY A 38 -12.14 -16.08 -7.35
N ASN A 39 -12.15 -16.41 -6.07
CA ASN A 39 -12.84 -15.63 -5.02
C ASN A 39 -11.89 -14.70 -4.25
N VAL A 40 -10.66 -14.52 -4.71
CA VAL A 40 -9.65 -13.72 -4.03
C VAL A 40 -9.52 -12.37 -4.73
N GLN A 41 -9.75 -11.29 -3.99
CA GLN A 41 -9.56 -9.93 -4.46
C GLN A 41 -8.06 -9.64 -4.58
N ARG A 42 -7.64 -9.20 -5.77
CA ARG A 42 -6.24 -9.01 -6.13
C ARG A 42 -5.88 -7.56 -6.39
N VAL A 43 -6.84 -6.77 -6.84
CA VAL A 43 -6.68 -5.35 -7.09
C VAL A 43 -7.85 -4.64 -6.45
N VAL A 44 -7.60 -3.64 -5.66
CA VAL A 44 -8.58 -2.89 -4.88
C VAL A 44 -8.46 -1.42 -5.20
N LEU A 45 -9.59 -0.71 -5.22
CA LEU A 45 -9.60 0.75 -5.34
C LEU A 45 -9.19 1.39 -4.01
N ASP A 46 -8.27 2.34 -4.06
CA ASP A 46 -7.87 3.16 -2.94
C ASP A 46 -7.79 4.64 -3.36
N GLY A 47 -8.86 5.37 -3.15
CA GLY A 47 -8.94 6.75 -3.62
C GLY A 47 -8.78 6.86 -5.14
N VAL A 48 -7.85 7.71 -5.59
CA VAL A 48 -7.51 7.88 -7.01
C VAL A 48 -6.73 6.68 -7.57
N GLN A 49 -5.98 6.00 -6.70
CA GLN A 49 -5.09 4.89 -7.02
C GLN A 49 -5.76 3.52 -6.83
N PHE A 50 -4.99 2.48 -7.03
CA PHE A 50 -5.35 1.11 -6.69
C PHE A 50 -4.21 0.44 -5.94
N GLU A 51 -4.54 -0.60 -5.21
CA GLU A 51 -3.60 -1.47 -4.50
C GLU A 51 -3.60 -2.88 -5.09
N LEU A 52 -2.43 -3.51 -5.09
CA LEU A 52 -2.27 -4.92 -5.43
C LEU A 52 -2.22 -5.74 -4.14
N HIS A 53 -3.20 -6.58 -3.90
CA HIS A 53 -3.27 -7.39 -2.69
C HIS A 53 -2.63 -8.77 -2.87
N THR A 54 -1.71 -9.12 -1.99
CA THR A 54 -1.20 -10.50 -1.86
C THR A 54 -2.02 -11.29 -0.83
N ARG A 55 -2.14 -12.60 -1.03
CA ARG A 55 -2.53 -13.49 0.06
C ARG A 55 -1.35 -13.63 1.04
N PRO A 56 -1.63 -13.91 2.32
CA PRO A 56 -0.58 -14.23 3.26
C PRO A 56 0.25 -15.44 2.80
N ALA A 57 1.56 -15.33 2.87
CA ALA A 57 2.49 -16.39 2.50
C ALA A 57 3.53 -16.59 3.62
N SER A 58 3.98 -17.83 3.82
CA SER A 58 4.98 -18.16 4.84
C SER A 58 6.42 -17.98 4.38
N THR A 59 6.62 -17.59 3.13
CA THR A 59 7.94 -17.41 2.53
C THR A 59 8.01 -16.17 1.64
N PRO A 60 9.16 -15.51 1.48
CA PRO A 60 9.34 -14.41 0.53
C PRO A 60 8.98 -14.79 -0.91
N THR A 61 9.37 -15.98 -1.36
CA THR A 61 9.03 -16.49 -2.69
C THR A 61 7.50 -16.60 -2.87
N GLY A 62 6.79 -17.01 -1.82
CA GLY A 62 5.33 -17.05 -1.80
C GLY A 62 4.72 -15.66 -2.01
N VAL A 63 5.22 -14.63 -1.31
CA VAL A 63 4.76 -13.23 -1.49
C VAL A 63 4.99 -12.76 -2.93
N VAL A 64 6.16 -13.03 -3.50
CA VAL A 64 6.49 -12.67 -4.89
C VAL A 64 5.53 -13.36 -5.87
N SER A 65 5.22 -14.64 -5.65
CA SER A 65 4.25 -15.39 -6.49
C SER A 65 2.85 -14.80 -6.39
N GLU A 66 2.41 -14.42 -5.19
CA GLU A 66 1.11 -13.79 -4.98
C GLU A 66 1.03 -12.41 -5.64
N LEU A 67 2.09 -11.60 -5.53
CA LEU A 67 2.19 -10.31 -6.21
C LEU A 67 2.15 -10.46 -7.73
N ALA A 68 2.89 -11.43 -8.27
CA ALA A 68 2.86 -11.74 -9.71
C ALA A 68 1.45 -12.14 -10.17
N SER A 69 0.69 -12.88 -9.34
CA SER A 69 -0.70 -13.23 -9.63
C SER A 69 -1.62 -12.01 -9.64
N ALA A 70 -1.44 -11.06 -8.71
CA ALA A 70 -2.20 -9.81 -8.70
C ALA A 70 -1.89 -8.95 -9.94
N PHE A 71 -0.63 -8.86 -10.31
CA PHE A 71 -0.18 -8.19 -11.54
C PHE A 71 -0.77 -8.83 -12.80
N ALA A 72 -0.81 -10.16 -12.86
CA ALA A 72 -1.38 -10.87 -13.99
C ALA A 72 -2.88 -10.56 -14.13
N ALA A 73 -3.64 -10.52 -13.04
CA ALA A 73 -5.04 -10.14 -13.04
C ALA A 73 -5.24 -8.71 -13.58
N LEU A 74 -4.44 -7.76 -13.11
CA LEU A 74 -4.46 -6.37 -13.61
C LEU A 74 -4.13 -6.31 -15.11
N LYS A 75 -3.03 -6.96 -15.52
CA LYS A 75 -2.59 -6.96 -16.92
C LYS A 75 -3.65 -7.56 -17.85
N CYS A 76 -4.28 -8.67 -17.46
CA CYS A 76 -5.38 -9.27 -18.23
C CYS A 76 -6.57 -8.31 -18.36
N HIS A 77 -6.90 -7.58 -17.29
CA HIS A 77 -7.99 -6.60 -17.33
C HIS A 77 -7.66 -5.43 -18.26
N LEU A 78 -6.45 -4.88 -18.17
CA LEU A 78 -6.01 -3.74 -18.98
C LEU A 78 -5.78 -4.08 -20.46
N ALA A 79 -5.58 -5.35 -20.82
CA ALA A 79 -5.31 -5.77 -22.20
C ALA A 79 -6.43 -5.40 -23.19
N GLY A 80 -7.67 -5.21 -22.71
CA GLY A 80 -8.81 -4.77 -23.51
C GLY A 80 -9.06 -3.25 -23.49
N ILE A 81 -8.20 -2.46 -22.84
CA ILE A 81 -8.40 -1.04 -22.61
C ILE A 81 -7.26 -0.26 -23.28
N GLU A 82 -7.58 0.52 -24.30
CA GLU A 82 -6.57 1.23 -25.07
C GLU A 82 -5.96 2.41 -24.31
N HIS A 83 -4.65 2.54 -24.45
CA HIS A 83 -3.87 3.69 -23.97
C HIS A 83 -3.90 3.89 -22.43
N VAL A 84 -4.08 2.82 -21.68
CA VAL A 84 -3.96 2.85 -20.20
C VAL A 84 -2.70 2.14 -19.76
N ASP A 85 -1.85 2.86 -19.05
CA ASP A 85 -0.59 2.37 -18.47
C ASP A 85 -0.65 2.36 -16.95
N VAL A 86 0.23 1.58 -16.32
CA VAL A 86 0.42 1.54 -14.86
C VAL A 86 1.66 2.33 -14.48
N SER A 87 1.54 3.16 -13.45
CA SER A 87 2.64 3.95 -12.90
C SER A 87 2.84 3.66 -11.42
N PHE A 88 4.07 3.32 -11.03
CA PHE A 88 4.53 3.13 -9.65
C PHE A 88 5.30 4.35 -9.14
N ARG A 89 5.00 5.54 -9.64
CA ARG A 89 5.60 6.77 -9.12
C ARG A 89 5.20 7.00 -7.67
N SER A 90 6.16 7.44 -6.87
CA SER A 90 5.94 7.76 -5.46
C SER A 90 5.03 8.97 -5.26
N VAL A 91 5.05 9.92 -6.21
CA VAL A 91 4.18 11.10 -6.24
C VAL A 91 3.73 11.36 -7.66
N VAL A 92 2.44 11.67 -7.81
CA VAL A 92 1.85 12.11 -9.07
C VAL A 92 0.99 13.34 -8.86
N ASP A 93 0.89 14.16 -9.90
CA ASP A 93 -0.09 15.24 -9.94
C ASP A 93 -1.35 14.75 -10.67
N ILE A 94 -2.54 15.09 -10.14
CA ILE A 94 -3.83 14.85 -10.77
C ILE A 94 -4.42 16.17 -11.22
N ASP A 95 -4.96 16.20 -12.41
CA ASP A 95 -5.66 17.39 -12.93
C ASP A 95 -6.93 17.67 -12.11
N ARG A 96 -7.24 18.95 -11.86
CA ARG A 96 -8.46 19.35 -11.12
C ARG A 96 -9.72 18.77 -11.75
N GLU A 97 -9.83 18.86 -13.06
CA GLU A 97 -10.98 18.33 -13.81
C GLU A 97 -11.13 16.81 -13.64
N GLU A 98 -10.00 16.09 -13.63
CA GLU A 98 -10.02 14.66 -13.38
C GLU A 98 -10.49 14.36 -11.94
N LEU A 99 -9.91 15.04 -10.94
CA LEU A 99 -10.28 14.85 -9.54
C LEU A 99 -11.76 15.16 -9.30
N ASP A 100 -12.28 16.27 -9.84
CA ASP A 100 -13.67 16.69 -9.65
C ASP A 100 -14.67 15.76 -10.37
N SER A 101 -14.23 15.00 -11.37
CA SER A 101 -15.04 14.00 -12.07
C SER A 101 -15.19 12.67 -11.32
N LEU A 102 -14.40 12.44 -10.27
CA LEU A 102 -14.42 11.20 -9.51
C LEU A 102 -15.51 11.20 -8.44
N SER A 103 -15.85 10.00 -7.96
CA SER A 103 -16.76 9.84 -6.83
C SER A 103 -16.18 10.49 -5.56
N GLU A 104 -17.04 10.85 -4.62
CA GLU A 104 -16.63 11.40 -3.33
C GLU A 104 -15.63 10.49 -2.62
N LYS A 105 -15.87 9.18 -2.65
CA LYS A 105 -15.00 8.17 -2.08
C LYS A 105 -13.62 8.17 -2.72
N ALA A 106 -13.52 8.35 -4.04
CA ALA A 106 -12.24 8.36 -4.74
C ALA A 106 -11.45 9.67 -4.58
N ARG A 107 -12.13 10.77 -4.25
CA ARG A 107 -11.47 12.08 -4.03
C ARG A 107 -10.75 12.20 -2.71
N VAL A 108 -11.20 11.49 -1.67
CA VAL A 108 -10.52 11.49 -0.37
C VAL A 108 -9.20 10.72 -0.45
N LEU A 109 -8.28 11.01 0.47
CA LEU A 109 -7.08 10.19 0.65
C LEU A 109 -7.50 8.89 1.35
N GLY A 110 -7.18 7.75 0.75
CA GLY A 110 -7.65 6.43 1.21
C GLY A 110 -7.04 5.95 2.53
N CYS A 111 -6.06 6.68 3.08
CA CYS A 111 -5.32 6.22 4.24
C CYS A 111 -6.05 6.46 5.55
N GLU A 112 -6.28 5.39 6.34
CA GLU A 112 -6.56 5.53 7.77
C GLU A 112 -5.32 6.07 8.50
N PRO A 113 -5.52 6.80 9.64
CA PRO A 113 -4.43 7.33 10.44
C PRO A 113 -3.40 6.28 10.80
N SER A 114 -2.12 6.58 10.56
CA SER A 114 -1.01 5.74 10.99
C SER A 114 -0.51 6.13 12.37
N ARG A 115 0.05 5.16 13.10
CA ARG A 115 0.86 5.44 14.28
C ARG A 115 2.29 5.70 13.83
N ASN A 116 3.00 6.51 14.60
CA ASN A 116 4.43 6.72 14.37
C ASN A 116 5.20 6.43 15.66
N LEU A 117 6.21 5.56 15.55
CA LEU A 117 7.02 5.12 16.66
C LEU A 117 7.76 6.29 17.34
N TYR A 118 8.21 7.26 16.55
CA TYR A 118 9.03 8.37 17.02
C TYR A 118 8.20 9.62 17.36
N GLY A 119 6.88 9.49 17.43
CA GLY A 119 5.99 10.58 17.81
C GLY A 119 5.84 11.68 16.76
N MET A 120 6.17 11.40 15.51
CA MET A 120 5.94 12.35 14.40
C MET A 120 4.44 12.57 14.22
N THR A 121 4.02 13.82 14.19
CA THR A 121 2.62 14.18 14.02
C THR A 121 2.14 13.82 12.62
N GLU A 122 0.95 13.26 12.52
CA GLU A 122 0.27 13.04 11.26
C GLU A 122 -0.06 14.38 10.60
N ILE A 123 0.13 14.42 9.27
CA ILE A 123 -0.21 15.60 8.48
C ILE A 123 -1.63 15.39 7.95
N ASN A 124 -2.55 16.21 8.41
CA ASN A 124 -3.93 16.17 7.93
C ASN A 124 -4.03 16.96 6.62
N ILE A 125 -4.25 16.27 5.52
CA ILE A 125 -4.39 16.85 4.17
C ILE A 125 -5.83 16.63 3.70
N ASP A 126 -6.51 17.70 3.31
CA ASP A 126 -7.80 17.59 2.62
C ASP A 126 -7.59 17.05 1.20
N GLY A 127 -7.83 15.77 1.03
CA GLY A 127 -7.68 15.06 -0.25
C GLY A 127 -8.54 15.62 -1.37
N THR A 128 -9.65 16.27 -1.06
CA THR A 128 -10.56 16.85 -2.07
C THR A 128 -9.97 18.09 -2.73
N GLN A 129 -9.04 18.77 -2.05
CA GLN A 129 -8.38 19.99 -2.52
C GLN A 129 -6.94 19.73 -2.98
N TYR A 130 -6.33 18.67 -2.49
CA TYR A 130 -4.93 18.38 -2.76
C TYR A 130 -4.75 17.66 -4.10
N LEU A 131 -4.01 18.27 -5.01
CA LEU A 131 -3.82 17.75 -6.38
C LEU A 131 -2.66 16.76 -6.50
N LYS A 132 -1.91 16.52 -5.45
CA LYS A 132 -0.89 15.47 -5.43
C LYS A 132 -1.42 14.21 -4.79
N ARG A 133 -0.97 13.07 -5.28
CA ARG A 133 -1.24 11.76 -4.70
C ARG A 133 0.07 11.02 -4.50
N SER A 134 0.17 10.37 -3.36
CA SER A 134 1.32 9.54 -3.00
C SER A 134 0.97 8.07 -3.17
N GLY A 135 1.86 7.34 -3.82
CA GLY A 135 1.81 5.87 -3.90
C GLY A 135 3.00 5.28 -3.15
N GLY A 136 2.75 4.25 -2.41
CA GLY A 136 3.75 3.53 -1.63
C GLY A 136 3.45 2.04 -1.61
N GLY A 137 3.48 1.48 -0.42
CA GLY A 137 3.09 0.12 -0.18
C GLY A 137 3.33 -0.24 1.28
N HIS A 138 2.74 -1.33 1.70
CA HIS A 138 2.87 -1.79 3.07
C HIS A 138 3.44 -3.19 3.09
N VAL A 139 4.20 -3.49 4.14
CA VAL A 139 4.62 -4.86 4.44
C VAL A 139 3.78 -5.35 5.60
N GLN A 140 3.00 -6.40 5.34
CA GLN A 140 2.09 -7.01 6.30
C GLN A 140 2.78 -8.17 7.01
N LEU A 141 2.78 -8.15 8.35
CA LEU A 141 3.21 -9.26 9.19
C LEU A 141 1.98 -9.85 9.88
N GLY A 142 1.55 -11.03 9.41
CA GLY A 142 0.54 -11.82 10.10
C GLY A 142 1.20 -12.59 11.24
N LEU A 143 0.77 -12.34 12.47
CA LEU A 143 1.36 -12.90 13.70
C LEU A 143 0.39 -13.87 14.33
N THR A 144 0.82 -15.10 14.62
CA THR A 144 0.01 -16.06 15.39
C THR A 144 -0.13 -15.64 16.86
N ASP A 145 -1.17 -16.12 17.54
CA ASP A 145 -1.52 -15.69 18.90
C ASP A 145 -0.34 -15.54 19.89
N PRO A 146 0.60 -16.50 20.04
CA PRO A 146 1.70 -16.33 20.98
C PRO A 146 2.63 -15.17 20.61
N ILE A 147 2.84 -14.93 19.31
CA ILE A 147 3.66 -13.82 18.82
C ILE A 147 2.88 -12.53 18.91
N TYR A 148 1.62 -12.52 18.48
CA TYR A 148 0.75 -11.37 18.53
C TYR A 148 0.64 -10.83 19.96
N ASN A 149 0.39 -11.68 20.95
CA ASN A 149 0.32 -11.30 22.35
C ASN A 149 1.63 -10.69 22.86
N ARG A 150 2.77 -11.19 22.41
CA ARG A 150 4.08 -10.61 22.73
C ARG A 150 4.24 -9.19 22.17
N TYR A 151 3.82 -8.96 20.94
CA TYR A 151 3.93 -7.65 20.26
C TYR A 151 2.70 -6.76 20.46
N SER A 152 1.68 -7.20 21.18
CA SER A 152 0.61 -6.32 21.68
C SER A 152 1.11 -5.43 22.83
N ASP A 153 2.16 -5.87 23.54
CA ASP A 153 2.92 -5.02 24.47
C ASP A 153 3.64 -3.90 23.72
N VAL A 154 3.60 -2.69 24.28
CA VAL A 154 4.15 -1.46 23.67
C VAL A 154 5.65 -1.60 23.43
N ASP A 155 6.41 -2.08 24.42
CA ASP A 155 7.87 -2.15 24.35
C ASP A 155 8.34 -3.12 23.26
N ASN A 156 7.77 -4.31 23.20
CA ASN A 156 8.09 -5.28 22.15
C ASN A 156 7.69 -4.81 20.75
N ARG A 157 6.64 -4.00 20.64
CA ARG A 157 6.20 -3.40 19.38
C ARG A 157 7.17 -2.34 18.88
N VAL A 158 7.69 -1.53 19.81
CA VAL A 158 8.76 -0.55 19.53
C VAL A 158 9.95 -1.25 18.89
N ASP A 159 10.41 -2.34 19.48
CA ASP A 159 11.54 -3.12 18.94
C ASP A 159 11.25 -3.68 17.55
N LEU A 160 10.04 -4.20 17.32
CA LEU A 160 9.65 -4.76 16.03
C LEU A 160 9.59 -3.67 14.94
N VAL A 161 8.97 -2.52 15.23
CA VAL A 161 8.88 -1.42 14.25
C VAL A 161 10.26 -0.83 13.97
N ALA A 162 11.11 -0.64 14.99
CA ALA A 162 12.48 -0.19 14.81
C ALA A 162 13.30 -1.18 13.95
N LEU A 163 13.10 -2.50 14.14
CA LEU A 163 13.72 -3.51 13.30
C LEU A 163 13.23 -3.41 11.85
N MET A 164 11.95 -3.15 11.63
CA MET A 164 11.40 -2.94 10.29
C MET A 164 11.97 -1.68 9.63
N ASP A 165 12.20 -0.58 10.38
CA ASP A 165 12.90 0.59 9.85
C ASP A 165 14.28 0.25 9.31
N VAL A 166 15.04 -0.57 10.05
CA VAL A 166 16.40 -0.96 9.64
C VAL A 166 16.38 -1.91 8.43
N LEU A 167 15.55 -2.95 8.49
CA LEU A 167 15.60 -4.04 7.49
C LEU A 167 14.76 -3.72 6.24
N VAL A 168 13.63 -3.08 6.39
CA VAL A 168 12.68 -2.80 5.31
C VAL A 168 12.79 -1.34 4.88
N GLY A 169 12.55 -0.40 5.78
CA GLY A 169 12.52 1.04 5.49
C GLY A 169 13.81 1.52 4.83
N ASN A 170 14.96 1.27 5.45
CA ASN A 170 16.26 1.66 4.89
C ASN A 170 16.55 0.96 3.56
N THR A 171 16.18 -0.31 3.44
CA THR A 171 16.35 -1.05 2.18
C THR A 171 15.49 -0.46 1.07
N CYS A 172 14.23 -0.12 1.35
CA CYS A 172 13.34 0.55 0.40
C CYS A 172 13.93 1.90 -0.02
N VAL A 173 14.43 2.71 0.92
CA VAL A 173 15.08 4.01 0.60
C VAL A 173 16.29 3.82 -0.32
N MET A 174 17.12 2.80 -0.09
CA MET A 174 18.31 2.55 -0.91
C MET A 174 17.96 2.02 -2.31
N LEU A 175 16.89 1.26 -2.45
CA LEU A 175 16.49 0.65 -3.73
C LEU A 175 15.60 1.56 -4.56
N ASP A 176 14.86 2.47 -3.92
CA ASP A 176 13.95 3.38 -4.59
C ASP A 176 14.72 4.35 -5.49
N ARG A 177 14.33 4.39 -6.77
CA ARG A 177 14.91 5.26 -7.79
C ARG A 177 13.97 6.36 -8.25
N ASP A 178 12.75 6.41 -7.71
CA ASP A 178 11.79 7.44 -8.06
C ASP A 178 12.20 8.79 -7.46
N LEU A 179 12.25 9.82 -8.30
CA LEU A 179 12.63 11.18 -7.88
C LEU A 179 11.59 11.81 -6.94
N GLY A 180 10.36 11.34 -6.95
CA GLY A 180 9.30 11.76 -6.03
C GLY A 180 9.37 11.12 -4.64
N ALA A 181 10.18 10.06 -4.46
CA ALA A 181 10.24 9.33 -3.21
C ALA A 181 10.64 10.19 -1.98
N PRO A 182 11.61 11.11 -2.06
CA PRO A 182 11.89 12.03 -0.95
C PRO A 182 10.70 12.94 -0.59
N GLU A 183 9.98 13.46 -1.59
CA GLU A 183 8.78 14.27 -1.39
C GLU A 183 7.67 13.46 -0.72
N ARG A 184 7.41 12.25 -1.18
CA ARG A 184 6.43 11.35 -0.57
C ARG A 184 6.71 11.14 0.92
N ARG A 185 7.97 10.87 1.28
CA ARG A 185 8.39 10.59 2.67
C ARG A 185 8.27 11.79 3.61
N LEU A 186 7.97 12.99 3.13
CA LEU A 186 7.61 14.11 4.00
C LEU A 186 6.21 13.90 4.63
N ASN A 187 5.33 13.21 3.92
CA ASN A 187 3.91 13.10 4.28
C ASN A 187 3.43 11.67 4.50
N TYR A 188 4.08 10.67 3.88
CA TYR A 188 3.61 9.30 3.82
C TYR A 188 4.76 8.30 3.70
N GLY A 189 4.70 7.19 4.43
CA GLY A 189 5.76 6.19 4.47
C GLY A 189 7.03 6.72 5.14
N ARG A 190 6.86 7.48 6.22
CA ARG A 190 7.96 7.99 7.05
C ARG A 190 8.52 6.89 7.94
N VAL A 191 9.73 7.10 8.41
CA VAL A 191 10.34 6.20 9.41
C VAL A 191 9.41 5.98 10.60
N GLY A 192 9.27 4.75 11.03
CA GLY A 192 8.46 4.36 12.19
C GLY A 192 6.95 4.42 11.97
N GLU A 193 6.45 4.50 10.74
CA GLU A 193 5.01 4.46 10.47
C GLU A 193 4.49 3.03 10.41
N TYR A 194 3.41 2.78 11.17
CA TYR A 194 2.79 1.47 11.24
C TYR A 194 1.31 1.53 11.64
N ARG A 195 0.59 0.44 11.37
CA ARG A 195 -0.75 0.16 11.87
C ARG A 195 -0.80 -1.22 12.55
N LEU A 196 -1.84 -1.45 13.33
CA LEU A 196 -2.08 -2.73 14.02
C LEU A 196 -3.42 -3.31 13.56
N PRO A 197 -3.46 -3.89 12.38
CA PRO A 197 -4.63 -4.63 11.95
C PRO A 197 -4.83 -5.88 12.83
N PRO A 198 -6.04 -6.48 12.84
CA PRO A 198 -6.34 -7.65 13.68
C PRO A 198 -5.41 -8.85 13.45
N HIS A 199 -4.77 -8.94 12.29
CA HIS A 199 -3.86 -10.03 11.94
C HIS A 199 -2.41 -9.82 12.39
N GLY A 200 -2.03 -8.63 12.87
CA GLY A 200 -0.66 -8.39 13.31
C GLY A 200 -0.16 -6.96 13.16
N LEU A 201 0.86 -6.75 12.34
CA LEU A 201 1.49 -5.46 12.11
C LEU A 201 1.55 -5.15 10.62
N GLU A 202 1.19 -3.93 10.27
CA GLU A 202 1.41 -3.34 8.95
C GLU A 202 2.48 -2.26 9.08
N TYR A 203 3.62 -2.49 8.43
CA TYR A 203 4.69 -1.51 8.33
C TYR A 203 4.52 -0.72 7.03
N ARG A 204 4.52 0.59 7.14
CA ARG A 204 4.24 1.51 6.03
C ARG A 204 5.53 2.09 5.46
N THR A 205 5.69 1.98 4.12
CA THR A 205 6.91 2.42 3.42
C THR A 205 6.60 3.07 2.07
#